data_52acd0b0f39b885f35f2719907ba713c
#
_entry.id   52acd0b0f39b885f35f2719907ba713c
#
_cell.length_a   1.000
_cell.length_b   1.000
_cell.length_c   1.000
_cell.angle_alpha   90.00
_cell.angle_beta   90.00
_cell.angle_gamma   90.00
#
_symmetry.space_group_name_H-M   'P 1'
#
loop_
_entity.id
_entity.type
_entity.pdbx_description
1 polymer ?
#
loop_
_entity_poly.entity_id
_entity_poly.type
_entity_poly.pdbx_seq_one_letter_code
_entity_poly.pdbx_strand_id
1 'polypeptide(L)'
;DDETVIIDYDYHKDLYYDKEIEFIHHHLLSLLWHALDNPAKKISAIEMLPEIEKRKILYEFNNTEADYPKDKTIHELFEEQIRETPDNTAVICDDNSITYKQLNEKANSLAVLLRKKGIKPGDVIAIMVSRSIEMVIGMLAVLKAGAAFLPIDKDLPGERINYMISNSKSTVILTDNTTEDKITGYDIINIQDDKCYIFEKENP
;
A
#
# COMPACT_ATOMS: atom_id res chain seq x y z
N ASP A 1 -28.71 25.61 -48.59
CA ASP A 1 -27.46 25.89 -47.86
C ASP A 1 -27.31 24.76 -46.88
N ASP A 2 -26.36 23.89 -47.17
CA ASP A 2 -26.01 22.79 -46.28
C ASP A 2 -25.16 23.39 -45.16
N GLU A 3 -25.75 23.63 -43.97
CA GLU A 3 -25.06 24.15 -42.78
C GLU A 3 -24.20 23.06 -42.16
N THR A 4 -23.19 22.60 -42.86
CA THR A 4 -22.28 21.56 -42.40
C THR A 4 -21.03 22.21 -41.79
N VAL A 5 -20.68 21.86 -40.56
CA VAL A 5 -19.42 22.25 -39.95
C VAL A 5 -18.44 21.11 -40.15
N ILE A 6 -17.29 21.42 -40.73
CA ILE A 6 -16.19 20.46 -40.93
C ILE A 6 -15.11 20.81 -39.87
N ILE A 7 -14.62 19.82 -39.18
CA ILE A 7 -13.50 19.94 -38.23
C ILE A 7 -12.36 19.07 -38.74
N ASP A 8 -11.26 19.69 -39.13
CA ASP A 8 -10.06 19.01 -39.59
C ASP A 8 -9.03 18.98 -38.47
N TYR A 9 -8.31 17.86 -38.31
CA TYR A 9 -7.26 17.69 -37.35
C TYR A 9 -5.93 17.43 -38.02
N ASP A 10 -4.99 18.37 -37.85
CA ASP A 10 -3.59 18.19 -38.24
C ASP A 10 -2.76 17.76 -37.03
N TYR A 11 -2.11 16.62 -37.09
CA TYR A 11 -1.31 16.11 -36.02
C TYR A 11 -0.08 15.32 -36.45
N HIS A 12 0.89 15.22 -35.57
CA HIS A 12 2.15 14.52 -35.80
C HIS A 12 1.98 13.02 -35.54
N LYS A 13 2.01 12.17 -36.58
CA LYS A 13 1.75 10.73 -36.47
C LYS A 13 2.76 9.94 -35.62
N ASP A 14 3.96 10.49 -35.42
CA ASP A 14 4.96 9.86 -34.53
C ASP A 14 4.70 10.15 -33.04
N LEU A 15 3.81 11.10 -32.71
CA LEU A 15 3.48 11.51 -31.34
C LEU A 15 2.06 11.07 -30.93
N TYR A 16 1.13 10.95 -31.86
CA TYR A 16 -0.27 10.63 -31.60
C TYR A 16 -0.77 9.52 -32.53
N TYR A 17 -1.53 8.60 -31.98
CA TYR A 17 -2.26 7.59 -32.75
C TYR A 17 -3.59 8.16 -33.23
N ASP A 18 -4.08 7.70 -34.40
CA ASP A 18 -5.36 8.11 -34.97
C ASP A 18 -6.52 7.99 -33.94
N LYS A 19 -6.49 6.95 -33.11
CA LYS A 19 -7.48 6.69 -32.08
C LYS A 19 -7.48 7.75 -30.96
N GLU A 20 -6.34 8.33 -30.65
CA GLU A 20 -6.25 9.42 -29.67
C GLU A 20 -6.89 10.69 -30.22
N ILE A 21 -6.74 10.94 -31.50
CA ILE A 21 -7.40 12.06 -32.19
C ILE A 21 -8.93 11.86 -32.21
N GLU A 22 -9.41 10.64 -32.41
CA GLU A 22 -10.83 10.31 -32.27
C GLU A 22 -11.36 10.63 -30.87
N PHE A 23 -10.62 10.30 -29.81
CA PHE A 23 -11.00 10.68 -28.44
C PHE A 23 -11.04 12.20 -28.27
N ILE A 24 -10.05 12.92 -28.74
CA ILE A 24 -10.02 14.39 -28.71
C ILE A 24 -11.24 14.98 -29.43
N HIS A 25 -11.60 14.43 -30.58
CA HIS A 25 -12.80 14.84 -31.31
C HIS A 25 -14.08 14.64 -30.47
N HIS A 26 -14.25 13.48 -29.86
CA HIS A 26 -15.40 13.19 -29.02
C HIS A 26 -15.47 14.10 -27.76
N HIS A 27 -14.33 14.42 -27.16
CA HIS A 27 -14.24 15.38 -26.06
C HIS A 27 -14.65 16.78 -26.50
N LEU A 28 -14.16 17.22 -27.66
CA LEU A 28 -14.53 18.52 -28.22
C LEU A 28 -16.02 18.61 -28.50
N LEU A 29 -16.61 17.59 -29.12
CA LEU A 29 -18.05 17.54 -29.37
C LEU A 29 -18.86 17.53 -28.06
N SER A 30 -18.41 16.79 -27.04
CA SER A 30 -19.05 16.77 -25.72
C SER A 30 -19.05 18.15 -25.08
N LEU A 31 -17.90 18.85 -25.11
CA LEU A 31 -17.79 20.22 -24.61
C LEU A 31 -18.72 21.20 -25.34
N LEU A 32 -18.71 21.16 -26.66
CA LEU A 32 -19.56 22.02 -27.49
C LEU A 32 -21.03 21.79 -27.20
N TRP A 33 -21.46 20.52 -27.15
CA TRP A 33 -22.84 20.15 -26.84
C TRP A 33 -23.29 20.68 -25.49
N HIS A 34 -22.52 20.42 -24.42
CA HIS A 34 -22.85 20.89 -23.08
C HIS A 34 -22.81 22.42 -22.93
N ALA A 35 -21.94 23.10 -23.67
CA ALA A 35 -21.88 24.55 -23.68
C ALA A 35 -23.09 25.16 -24.40
N LEU A 36 -23.55 24.55 -25.50
CA LEU A 36 -24.73 25.01 -26.25
C LEU A 36 -26.06 24.71 -25.49
N ASP A 37 -26.12 23.55 -24.83
CA ASP A 37 -27.29 23.16 -24.02
C ASP A 37 -27.51 24.09 -22.84
N ASN A 38 -26.42 24.57 -22.20
CA ASN A 38 -26.52 25.55 -21.11
C ASN A 38 -25.46 26.64 -21.18
N PRO A 39 -25.66 27.70 -21.99
CA PRO A 39 -24.68 28.79 -22.17
C PRO A 39 -24.33 29.58 -20.90
N ALA A 40 -25.20 29.53 -19.87
CA ALA A 40 -24.94 30.19 -18.58
C ALA A 40 -24.09 29.38 -17.61
N LYS A 41 -23.76 28.13 -17.95
CA LYS A 41 -22.94 27.27 -17.11
C LYS A 41 -21.48 27.75 -17.10
N LYS A 42 -20.86 27.73 -15.90
CA LYS A 42 -19.45 28.08 -15.79
C LYS A 42 -18.59 27.10 -16.57
N ILE A 43 -17.53 27.56 -17.22
CA ILE A 43 -16.60 26.72 -18.00
C ILE A 43 -16.05 25.57 -17.16
N SER A 44 -15.71 25.83 -15.89
CA SER A 44 -15.21 24.81 -14.95
C SER A 44 -16.23 23.72 -14.58
N ALA A 45 -17.47 23.87 -14.93
CA ALA A 45 -18.54 22.91 -14.67
C ALA A 45 -19.04 22.20 -15.95
N ILE A 46 -18.47 22.51 -17.10
CA ILE A 46 -18.79 21.83 -18.36
C ILE A 46 -18.15 20.45 -18.36
N GLU A 47 -18.94 19.42 -18.63
CA GLU A 47 -18.45 18.04 -18.73
C GLU A 47 -17.77 17.84 -20.09
N MET A 48 -16.53 17.38 -20.08
CA MET A 48 -15.74 17.11 -21.27
C MET A 48 -15.83 15.63 -21.68
N LEU A 49 -15.90 14.75 -20.71
CA LEU A 49 -15.89 13.31 -20.97
C LEU A 49 -17.25 12.85 -21.51
N PRO A 50 -17.30 12.14 -22.65
CA PRO A 50 -18.48 11.42 -23.07
C PRO A 50 -18.92 10.40 -22.00
N GLU A 51 -20.22 10.18 -21.86
CA GLU A 51 -20.78 9.30 -20.81
C GLU A 51 -20.20 7.86 -20.88
N ILE A 52 -19.94 7.37 -22.10
CA ILE A 52 -19.34 6.05 -22.33
C ILE A 52 -17.94 5.98 -21.73
N GLU A 53 -17.11 7.00 -21.93
CA GLU A 53 -15.75 7.03 -21.42
C GLU A 53 -15.74 7.23 -19.91
N LYS A 54 -16.60 8.10 -19.40
CA LYS A 54 -16.80 8.30 -17.95
C LYS A 54 -17.19 7.00 -17.27
N ARG A 55 -18.14 6.25 -17.85
CA ARG A 55 -18.52 4.94 -17.32
C ARG A 55 -17.35 3.94 -17.33
N LYS A 56 -16.55 3.93 -18.38
CA LYS A 56 -15.37 3.08 -18.48
C LYS A 56 -14.35 3.39 -17.38
N ILE A 57 -14.03 4.67 -17.18
CA ILE A 57 -13.09 5.12 -16.15
C ILE A 57 -13.59 4.82 -14.75
N LEU A 58 -14.87 5.12 -14.46
CA LEU A 58 -15.42 5.01 -13.12
C LEU A 58 -15.79 3.58 -12.72
N TYR A 59 -16.21 2.75 -13.65
CA TYR A 59 -16.77 1.43 -13.35
C TYR A 59 -15.98 0.28 -13.97
N GLU A 60 -15.66 0.34 -15.28
CA GLU A 60 -15.02 -0.80 -15.93
C GLU A 60 -13.58 -0.99 -15.48
N PHE A 61 -12.81 0.10 -15.38
CA PHE A 61 -11.43 0.07 -14.88
C PHE A 61 -11.34 -0.26 -13.38
N ASN A 62 -12.42 0.00 -12.64
CA ASN A 62 -12.52 -0.32 -11.22
C ASN A 62 -13.23 -1.65 -10.94
N ASN A 63 -13.61 -2.40 -11.97
CA ASN A 63 -14.17 -3.73 -11.83
C ASN A 63 -13.06 -4.76 -11.52
N THR A 64 -12.46 -4.60 -10.36
CA THR A 64 -11.34 -5.41 -9.85
C THR A 64 -11.79 -6.38 -8.76
N GLU A 65 -13.11 -6.58 -8.62
CA GLU A 65 -13.65 -7.51 -7.63
C GLU A 65 -13.16 -8.93 -7.92
N ALA A 66 -12.58 -9.57 -6.91
CA ALA A 66 -12.13 -10.94 -6.94
C ALA A 66 -12.59 -11.66 -5.66
N ASP A 67 -12.87 -12.94 -5.79
CA ASP A 67 -13.19 -13.77 -4.63
C ASP A 67 -11.93 -13.98 -3.78
N TYR A 68 -12.04 -13.69 -2.50
CA TYR A 68 -11.01 -13.98 -1.50
C TYR A 68 -11.68 -14.37 -0.16
N PRO A 69 -10.99 -15.09 0.73
CA PRO A 69 -11.51 -15.41 2.06
C PRO A 69 -11.75 -14.13 2.87
N LYS A 70 -13.03 -13.74 3.03
CA LYS A 70 -13.43 -12.50 3.72
C LYS A 70 -13.50 -12.65 5.24
N ASP A 71 -13.48 -13.87 5.72
CA ASP A 71 -13.59 -14.29 7.12
C ASP A 71 -12.24 -14.56 7.79
N LYS A 72 -11.13 -14.42 7.05
CA LYS A 72 -9.78 -14.68 7.54
C LYS A 72 -8.91 -13.44 7.47
N THR A 73 -8.04 -13.30 8.45
CA THR A 73 -7.00 -12.29 8.45
C THR A 73 -5.77 -12.73 7.64
N ILE A 74 -4.91 -11.78 7.26
CA ILE A 74 -3.68 -12.08 6.53
C ILE A 74 -2.79 -13.06 7.28
N HIS A 75 -2.64 -12.91 8.61
CA HIS A 75 -1.79 -13.79 9.41
C HIS A 75 -2.40 -15.19 9.57
N GLU A 76 -3.72 -15.33 9.60
CA GLU A 76 -4.38 -16.65 9.57
C GLU A 76 -4.13 -17.39 8.25
N LEU A 77 -4.23 -16.70 7.10
CA LEU A 77 -3.91 -17.29 5.80
C LEU A 77 -2.43 -17.69 5.71
N PHE A 78 -1.55 -16.88 6.28
CA PHE A 78 -0.13 -17.20 6.37
C PHE A 78 0.11 -18.45 7.23
N GLU A 79 -0.60 -18.60 8.36
CA GLU A 79 -0.52 -19.77 9.23
C GLU A 79 -1.07 -21.05 8.58
N GLU A 80 -2.06 -20.94 7.72
CA GLU A 80 -2.52 -22.05 6.88
C GLU A 80 -1.43 -22.50 5.91
N GLN A 81 -0.78 -21.56 5.24
CA GLN A 81 0.32 -21.86 4.33
C GLN A 81 1.49 -22.56 5.04
N ILE A 82 1.78 -22.18 6.28
CA ILE A 82 2.82 -22.84 7.10
C ILE A 82 2.47 -24.30 7.38
N ARG A 83 1.21 -24.59 7.65
CA ARG A 83 0.76 -25.97 7.91
C ARG A 83 0.91 -26.86 6.66
N GLU A 84 0.71 -26.29 5.48
CA GLU A 84 0.83 -27.00 4.22
C GLU A 84 2.28 -27.18 3.77
N THR A 85 3.09 -26.14 3.88
CA THR A 85 4.45 -26.11 3.31
C THR A 85 5.48 -25.46 4.25
N PRO A 86 5.72 -26.01 5.45
CA PRO A 86 6.56 -25.38 6.48
C PRO A 86 8.03 -25.17 6.04
N ASP A 87 8.56 -26.11 5.27
CA ASP A 87 9.99 -26.13 4.89
C ASP A 87 10.25 -25.43 3.54
N ASN A 88 9.20 -24.97 2.85
CA ASN A 88 9.39 -24.17 1.64
C ASN A 88 9.96 -22.80 1.97
N THR A 89 10.74 -22.24 1.05
CA THR A 89 11.26 -20.88 1.18
C THR A 89 10.13 -19.86 1.13
N ALA A 90 10.03 -19.02 2.15
CA ALA A 90 9.01 -17.98 2.26
C ALA A 90 9.51 -16.61 1.78
N VAL A 91 10.76 -16.25 2.11
CA VAL A 91 11.36 -14.96 1.76
C VAL A 91 12.80 -15.19 1.32
N ILE A 92 13.19 -14.48 0.25
CA ILE A 92 14.58 -14.39 -0.22
C ILE A 92 14.93 -12.90 -0.24
N CYS A 93 16.08 -12.57 0.35
CA CYS A 93 16.63 -11.23 0.30
C CYS A 93 18.15 -11.34 0.10
N ASP A 94 18.64 -10.87 -1.02
CA ASP A 94 20.02 -11.06 -1.48
C ASP A 94 20.41 -12.56 -1.45
N ASP A 95 21.49 -12.92 -0.74
CA ASP A 95 21.97 -14.31 -0.60
C ASP A 95 21.30 -15.06 0.56
N ASN A 96 20.41 -14.42 1.31
CA ASN A 96 19.75 -15.01 2.46
C ASN A 96 18.33 -15.47 2.12
N SER A 97 17.91 -16.57 2.74
CA SER A 97 16.53 -17.05 2.64
C SER A 97 16.04 -17.60 3.97
N ILE A 98 14.71 -17.59 4.16
CA ILE A 98 14.06 -18.11 5.35
C ILE A 98 12.85 -18.95 4.94
N THR A 99 12.61 -20.09 5.62
CA THR A 99 11.44 -20.92 5.37
C THR A 99 10.17 -20.35 6.02
N TYR A 100 9.01 -20.81 5.61
CA TYR A 100 7.72 -20.44 6.25
C TYR A 100 7.74 -20.74 7.75
N LYS A 101 8.24 -21.89 8.16
CA LYS A 101 8.35 -22.28 9.57
C LYS A 101 9.25 -21.32 10.35
N GLN A 102 10.46 -21.06 9.85
CA GLN A 102 11.41 -20.16 10.52
C GLN A 102 10.86 -18.72 10.61
N LEU A 103 10.24 -18.24 9.54
CA LEU A 103 9.60 -16.92 9.51
C LEU A 103 8.51 -16.82 10.57
N ASN A 104 7.67 -17.86 10.69
CA ASN A 104 6.61 -17.92 11.69
C ASN A 104 7.15 -17.91 13.13
N GLU A 105 8.14 -18.77 13.41
CA GLU A 105 8.75 -18.84 14.75
C GLU A 105 9.32 -17.49 15.20
N LYS A 106 10.01 -16.78 14.29
CA LYS A 106 10.54 -15.45 14.58
C LYS A 106 9.44 -14.41 14.76
N ALA A 107 8.44 -14.43 13.88
CA ALA A 107 7.29 -13.51 13.96
C ALA A 107 6.49 -13.73 15.27
N ASN A 108 6.28 -14.99 15.67
CA ASN A 108 5.59 -15.31 16.93
C ASN A 108 6.37 -14.79 18.15
N SER A 109 7.68 -15.03 18.19
CA SER A 109 8.52 -14.56 19.29
C SER A 109 8.48 -13.04 19.45
N LEU A 110 8.60 -12.31 18.33
CA LEU A 110 8.49 -10.85 18.33
C LEU A 110 7.08 -10.38 18.69
N ALA A 111 6.03 -11.07 18.25
CA ALA A 111 4.64 -10.74 18.62
C ALA A 111 4.39 -10.89 20.14
N VAL A 112 4.94 -11.95 20.75
CA VAL A 112 4.89 -12.13 22.22
C VAL A 112 5.62 -11.00 22.93
N LEU A 113 6.79 -10.58 22.45
CA LEU A 113 7.52 -9.43 22.99
C LEU A 113 6.67 -8.15 22.92
N LEU A 114 6.03 -7.87 21.78
CA LEU A 114 5.16 -6.71 21.60
C LEU A 114 3.98 -6.72 22.58
N ARG A 115 3.32 -7.87 22.77
CA ARG A 115 2.24 -8.02 23.76
C ARG A 115 2.73 -7.82 25.19
N LYS A 116 3.93 -8.32 25.56
CA LYS A 116 4.56 -8.08 26.87
C LYS A 116 4.88 -6.60 27.11
N LYS A 117 5.15 -5.84 26.05
CA LYS A 117 5.30 -4.38 26.12
C LYS A 117 3.97 -3.63 26.18
N GLY A 118 2.85 -4.32 26.21
CA GLY A 118 1.53 -3.74 26.41
C GLY A 118 0.79 -3.38 25.11
N ILE A 119 1.27 -3.81 23.96
CA ILE A 119 0.58 -3.62 22.67
C ILE A 119 -0.74 -4.40 22.67
N LYS A 120 -1.79 -3.74 22.23
CA LYS A 120 -3.16 -4.25 22.20
C LYS A 120 -3.74 -4.19 20.78
N PRO A 121 -4.80 -4.96 20.51
CA PRO A 121 -5.54 -4.84 19.27
C PRO A 121 -6.00 -3.39 18.99
N GLY A 122 -5.72 -2.92 17.79
CA GLY A 122 -6.01 -1.55 17.36
C GLY A 122 -4.87 -0.54 17.55
N ASP A 123 -3.79 -0.91 18.25
CA ASP A 123 -2.60 -0.06 18.33
C ASP A 123 -1.88 0.00 16.98
N VAL A 124 -1.09 1.07 16.79
CA VAL A 124 -0.26 1.24 15.60
C VAL A 124 1.21 1.18 16.02
N ILE A 125 2.00 0.37 15.30
CA ILE A 125 3.43 0.22 15.48
C ILE A 125 4.14 0.73 14.24
N ALA A 126 5.04 1.69 14.40
CA ALA A 126 5.87 2.16 13.30
C ALA A 126 6.97 1.13 12.99
N ILE A 127 7.21 0.88 11.70
CA ILE A 127 8.30 0.03 11.22
C ILE A 127 9.23 0.89 10.38
N MET A 128 10.42 1.18 10.88
CA MET A 128 11.46 1.92 10.21
C MET A 128 12.69 1.02 10.04
N VAL A 129 12.58 0.08 9.13
CA VAL A 129 13.54 -0.99 8.86
C VAL A 129 13.88 -1.02 7.38
N SER A 130 15.13 -1.24 7.03
CA SER A 130 15.56 -1.44 5.65
C SER A 130 14.89 -2.69 5.05
N ARG A 131 14.79 -2.74 3.72
CA ARG A 131 14.26 -3.92 3.03
C ARG A 131 15.09 -5.13 3.36
N SER A 132 14.52 -6.09 4.09
CA SER A 132 15.21 -7.27 4.62
C SER A 132 14.20 -8.36 5.03
N ILE A 133 14.71 -9.52 5.40
CA ILE A 133 13.90 -10.60 6.01
C ILE A 133 13.25 -10.11 7.32
N GLU A 134 13.98 -9.32 8.11
CA GLU A 134 13.53 -8.77 9.40
C GLU A 134 12.33 -7.84 9.21
N MET A 135 12.28 -7.07 8.11
CA MET A 135 11.12 -6.23 7.80
C MET A 135 9.84 -7.08 7.68
N VAL A 136 9.91 -8.22 7.00
CA VAL A 136 8.76 -9.14 6.84
C VAL A 136 8.39 -9.77 8.19
N ILE A 137 9.39 -10.18 9.00
CA ILE A 137 9.18 -10.67 10.36
C ILE A 137 8.46 -9.62 11.20
N GLY A 138 8.90 -8.35 11.15
CA GLY A 138 8.29 -7.24 11.86
C GLY A 138 6.83 -7.02 11.48
N MET A 139 6.51 -7.00 10.19
CA MET A 139 5.14 -6.86 9.69
C MET A 139 4.22 -7.97 10.21
N LEU A 140 4.65 -9.23 10.08
CA LEU A 140 3.88 -10.38 10.55
C LEU A 140 3.72 -10.38 12.08
N ALA A 141 4.77 -10.03 12.81
CA ALA A 141 4.72 -9.95 14.27
C ALA A 141 3.72 -8.90 14.76
N VAL A 142 3.68 -7.73 14.12
CA VAL A 142 2.71 -6.68 14.44
C VAL A 142 1.28 -7.15 14.20
N LEU A 143 1.00 -7.80 13.06
CA LEU A 143 -0.31 -8.36 12.76
C LEU A 143 -0.71 -9.45 13.75
N LYS A 144 0.21 -10.36 14.11
CA LYS A 144 -0.01 -11.41 15.10
C LYS A 144 -0.20 -10.87 16.52
N ALA A 145 0.38 -9.71 16.84
CA ALA A 145 0.09 -9.00 18.08
C ALA A 145 -1.30 -8.37 18.13
N GLY A 146 -2.02 -8.32 17.00
CA GLY A 146 -3.32 -7.68 16.84
C GLY A 146 -3.25 -6.20 16.49
N ALA A 147 -2.06 -5.67 16.22
CA ALA A 147 -1.82 -4.26 15.91
C ALA A 147 -1.76 -4.01 14.38
N ALA A 148 -1.79 -2.74 14.01
CA ALA A 148 -1.53 -2.28 12.65
C ALA A 148 -0.08 -1.80 12.52
N PHE A 149 0.57 -2.04 11.39
CA PHE A 149 1.90 -1.49 11.14
C PHE A 149 1.85 -0.25 10.26
N LEU A 150 2.73 0.71 10.57
CA LEU A 150 2.97 1.92 9.79
C LEU A 150 4.40 1.87 9.23
N PRO A 151 4.60 1.57 7.95
CA PRO A 151 5.93 1.59 7.37
C PRO A 151 6.40 3.04 7.22
N ILE A 152 7.62 3.31 7.67
CA ILE A 152 8.27 4.63 7.55
C ILE A 152 9.59 4.45 6.81
N ASP A 153 9.75 5.19 5.72
CA ASP A 153 11.01 5.24 5.01
C ASP A 153 12.04 6.02 5.84
N LYS A 154 13.18 5.39 6.10
CA LYS A 154 14.29 5.97 6.88
C LYS A 154 14.95 7.19 6.24
N ASP A 155 14.78 7.37 4.93
CA ASP A 155 15.38 8.44 4.16
C ASP A 155 14.49 9.70 4.08
N LEU A 156 13.31 9.66 4.71
CA LEU A 156 12.47 10.82 4.89
C LEU A 156 13.12 11.86 5.84
N PRO A 157 12.80 13.15 5.66
CA PRO A 157 13.19 14.19 6.62
C PRO A 157 12.69 13.88 8.03
N GLY A 158 13.50 14.17 9.05
CA GLY A 158 13.19 13.87 10.45
C GLY A 158 11.87 14.48 10.94
N GLU A 159 11.53 15.69 10.50
CA GLU A 159 10.24 16.34 10.80
C GLU A 159 9.07 15.52 10.25
N ARG A 160 9.20 14.94 9.05
CA ARG A 160 8.17 14.10 8.44
C ARG A 160 8.02 12.79 9.20
N ILE A 161 9.13 12.15 9.59
CA ILE A 161 9.13 10.93 10.40
C ILE A 161 8.40 11.19 11.73
N ASN A 162 8.80 12.24 12.46
CA ASN A 162 8.19 12.62 13.74
C ASN A 162 6.69 12.92 13.59
N TYR A 163 6.29 13.60 12.53
CA TYR A 163 4.88 13.84 12.24
C TYR A 163 4.10 12.54 12.04
N MET A 164 4.62 11.59 11.24
CA MET A 164 3.96 10.31 10.99
C MET A 164 3.79 9.49 12.27
N ILE A 165 4.83 9.41 13.10
CA ILE A 165 4.80 8.69 14.38
C ILE A 165 3.80 9.33 15.35
N SER A 166 3.84 10.65 15.51
CA SER A 166 2.94 11.36 16.43
C SER A 166 1.48 11.30 15.98
N ASN A 167 1.24 11.47 14.68
CA ASN A 167 -0.11 11.43 14.10
C ASN A 167 -0.75 10.03 14.19
N SER A 168 0.05 8.98 14.05
CA SER A 168 -0.41 7.59 14.21
C SER A 168 -0.55 7.17 15.66
N LYS A 169 -0.06 7.98 16.62
CA LYS A 169 0.02 7.66 18.05
C LYS A 169 0.82 6.38 18.33
N SER A 170 1.77 6.07 17.48
CA SER A 170 2.64 4.91 17.64
C SER A 170 3.51 5.09 18.90
N THR A 171 3.46 4.14 19.81
CA THR A 171 4.22 4.15 21.07
C THR A 171 5.48 3.31 20.99
N VAL A 172 5.51 2.33 20.07
CA VAL A 172 6.63 1.43 19.81
C VAL A 172 7.07 1.56 18.37
N ILE A 173 8.37 1.56 18.16
CA ILE A 173 8.98 1.65 16.83
C ILE A 173 9.91 0.46 16.64
N LEU A 174 9.69 -0.31 15.57
CA LEU A 174 10.62 -1.34 15.13
C LEU A 174 11.69 -0.71 14.26
N THR A 175 12.96 -0.96 14.56
CA THR A 175 14.12 -0.42 13.85
C THR A 175 15.10 -1.51 13.48
N ASP A 176 16.11 -1.15 12.71
CA ASP A 176 17.32 -1.95 12.47
C ASP A 176 18.59 -1.18 12.91
N ASN A 177 19.75 -1.82 12.84
CA ASN A 177 21.02 -1.21 13.22
C ASN A 177 21.38 0.08 12.47
N THR A 178 20.69 0.37 11.35
CA THR A 178 20.93 1.58 10.52
C THR A 178 20.04 2.74 10.87
N THR A 179 18.98 2.51 11.65
CA THR A 179 17.90 3.47 11.87
C THR A 179 17.69 3.85 13.35
N GLU A 180 18.23 3.06 14.28
CA GLU A 180 18.02 3.21 15.72
C GLU A 180 18.38 4.62 16.24
N ASP A 181 19.50 5.17 15.79
CA ASP A 181 20.00 6.49 16.24
C ASP A 181 19.20 7.69 15.70
N LYS A 182 18.30 7.48 14.75
CA LYS A 182 17.54 8.55 14.10
C LYS A 182 16.33 9.02 14.90
N ILE A 183 15.92 8.26 15.93
CA ILE A 183 14.67 8.48 16.65
C ILE A 183 14.98 8.55 18.15
N THR A 184 14.41 9.52 18.82
CA THR A 184 14.52 9.68 20.28
C THR A 184 13.15 9.91 20.90
N GLY A 185 12.96 9.46 22.15
CA GLY A 185 11.73 9.70 22.89
C GLY A 185 10.61 8.68 22.69
N TYR A 186 10.89 7.58 22.02
CA TYR A 186 9.95 6.47 21.81
C TYR A 186 10.52 5.15 22.35
N ASP A 187 9.68 4.15 22.56
CA ASP A 187 10.12 2.79 22.88
C ASP A 187 10.59 2.11 21.59
N ILE A 188 11.88 1.91 21.46
CA ILE A 188 12.53 1.39 20.26
C ILE A 188 12.85 -0.09 20.47
N ILE A 189 12.53 -0.90 19.47
CA ILE A 189 12.90 -2.32 19.39
C ILE A 189 13.73 -2.52 18.13
N ASN A 190 15.02 -2.80 18.29
CA ASN A 190 15.87 -3.22 17.19
C ASN A 190 15.61 -4.69 16.86
N ILE A 191 14.96 -4.94 15.72
CA ILE A 191 14.56 -6.30 15.32
C ILE A 191 15.71 -7.17 14.78
N GLN A 192 16.94 -6.62 14.71
CA GLN A 192 18.14 -7.40 14.42
C GLN A 192 18.81 -7.92 15.71
N ASP A 193 18.33 -7.52 16.92
CA ASP A 193 18.79 -8.07 18.18
C ASP A 193 18.16 -9.46 18.40
N ASP A 194 19.00 -10.49 18.59
CA ASP A 194 18.57 -11.87 18.84
C ASP A 194 17.68 -11.99 20.08
N LYS A 195 17.74 -11.06 21.02
CA LYS A 195 16.86 -11.01 22.20
C LYS A 195 15.38 -10.87 21.84
N CYS A 196 15.07 -10.39 20.64
CA CYS A 196 13.69 -10.32 20.13
C CYS A 196 13.08 -11.70 19.87
N TYR A 197 13.90 -12.74 19.77
CA TYR A 197 13.53 -14.07 19.28
C TYR A 197 13.69 -15.20 20.31
N ILE A 198 13.78 -14.84 21.59
CA ILE A 198 13.95 -15.81 22.71
C ILE A 198 12.63 -16.30 23.31
N PHE A 199 11.50 -15.73 22.89
CA PHE A 199 10.17 -16.06 23.41
C PHE A 199 9.55 -17.29 22.72
N GLU A 200 8.34 -17.66 23.15
CA GLU A 200 7.60 -18.79 22.59
C GLU A 200 7.45 -18.69 21.08
N LYS A 201 7.57 -19.84 20.43
CA LYS A 201 7.51 -19.98 18.99
C LYS A 201 6.12 -20.38 18.48
N GLU A 202 5.20 -20.69 19.38
CA GLU A 202 3.80 -20.98 19.05
C GLU A 202 3.04 -19.69 18.70
N ASN A 203 1.95 -19.84 17.96
CA ASN A 203 1.11 -18.72 17.60
C ASN A 203 0.50 -18.07 18.84
N PRO A 204 0.66 -16.76 19.00
CA PRO A 204 0.21 -16.05 20.18
C PRO A 204 -1.31 -15.79 20.21
#